data_15fc4860425516b035974f3211331e8f
#
_entry.id   15fc4860425516b035974f3211331e8f
#
_cell.length_a   1.000
_cell.length_b   1.000
_cell.length_c   1.000
_cell.angle_alpha   90.00
_cell.angle_beta   90.00
_cell.angle_gamma   90.00
#
_symmetry.space_group_name_H-M   'P 1'
#
loop_
_entity.id
_entity.type
_entity.pdbx_description
1 polymer ?
#
loop_
_entity_poly.entity_id
_entity_poly.type
_entity_poly.pdbx_seq_one_letter_code
_entity_poly.pdbx_strand_id
1 'polypeptide(L)'
;YMSAVYAGYGGKVPRLSKDNPDRDFGDTNIHVKGNVDIDAIGSGLQVNQRGHILVDGGGKIITHPVETSDTYSVVAEEGDVYVNAGADGKHPGTHDLVAVGNVGLINKDYGRDPNHNVEPTNIALAFTTPNSSLTGAVLNEYAESNKNPHNSGADIYLQNGATWNNEWIGMERPTPKKERPSGDNEAYLYKGSK
;
A
#
# COMPACT_ATOMS: atom_id res chain seq x y z
N TYR A 1 9.91 -10.46 5.46
CA TYR A 1 8.73 -10.29 4.61
C TYR A 1 9.07 -10.78 3.21
N MET A 2 8.21 -11.62 2.64
CA MET A 2 8.34 -12.01 1.23
C MET A 2 7.26 -11.26 0.44
N SER A 3 7.66 -10.70 -0.70
CA SER A 3 6.76 -9.99 -1.60
C SER A 3 6.88 -10.57 -2.99
N ALA A 4 5.77 -10.68 -3.72
CA ALA A 4 5.80 -11.13 -5.10
C ALA A 4 6.46 -10.09 -6.02
N VAL A 5 6.13 -8.82 -5.81
CA VAL A 5 6.72 -7.67 -6.51
C VAL A 5 7.16 -6.63 -5.50
N TYR A 6 8.41 -6.24 -5.55
CA TYR A 6 8.99 -5.29 -4.62
C TYR A 6 9.76 -4.18 -5.36
N ALA A 7 9.43 -2.93 -5.04
CA ALA A 7 10.19 -1.78 -5.47
C ALA A 7 10.65 -0.98 -4.25
N GLY A 8 11.92 -0.66 -4.18
CA GLY A 8 12.48 0.14 -3.11
C GLY A 8 13.86 -0.32 -2.66
N TYR A 9 14.34 0.27 -1.60
CA TYR A 9 15.63 -0.06 -1.04
C TYR A 9 15.48 -1.09 0.10
N GLY A 10 16.05 -2.26 -0.09
CA GLY A 10 15.90 -3.41 0.84
C GLY A 10 16.87 -3.43 2.02
N GLY A 11 17.65 -2.39 2.23
CA GLY A 11 18.64 -2.31 3.29
C GLY A 11 18.39 -1.17 4.28
N LYS A 12 19.20 -1.10 5.35
CA LYS A 12 19.27 0.14 6.11
C LYS A 12 19.82 1.19 5.16
N VAL A 13 19.02 2.24 4.88
CA VAL A 13 19.55 3.42 4.20
C VAL A 13 20.81 3.83 4.98
N PRO A 14 21.98 3.84 4.36
CA PRO A 14 23.14 4.40 5.02
C PRO A 14 22.75 5.81 5.42
N ARG A 15 22.77 6.11 6.72
CA ARG A 15 22.46 7.46 7.19
C ARG A 15 23.15 8.43 6.26
N LEU A 16 22.42 9.36 5.72
CA LEU A 16 23.01 10.52 5.10
C LEU A 16 23.92 11.13 6.18
N SER A 17 25.19 10.78 6.14
CA SER A 17 26.12 11.40 7.06
C SER A 17 26.25 12.84 6.64
N LYS A 18 26.51 13.74 7.59
CA LYS A 18 26.85 15.14 7.28
C LYS A 18 27.95 15.24 6.21
N ASP A 19 28.71 14.17 6.06
CA ASP A 19 29.87 14.09 5.15
C ASP A 19 29.49 13.60 3.74
N ASN A 20 28.25 13.20 3.50
CA ASN A 20 27.80 12.79 2.17
C ASN A 20 26.30 13.09 1.94
N PRO A 21 25.93 14.38 1.83
CA PRO A 21 24.55 14.81 1.64
C PRO A 21 23.99 14.43 0.26
N ASP A 22 24.84 14.04 -0.70
CA ASP A 22 24.47 13.84 -2.10
C ASP A 22 24.24 12.37 -2.48
N ARG A 23 24.12 11.47 -1.52
CA ARG A 23 23.68 10.10 -1.81
C ARG A 23 22.17 10.06 -2.05
N ASP A 24 21.76 10.59 -3.16
CA ASP A 24 20.46 10.30 -3.75
C ASP A 24 20.50 8.88 -4.35
N PHE A 25 19.84 7.93 -3.67
CA PHE A 25 19.73 6.55 -4.17
C PHE A 25 18.78 6.44 -5.36
N GLY A 26 18.13 7.57 -5.74
CA GLY A 26 17.14 7.60 -6.80
C GLY A 26 15.86 6.82 -6.47
N ASP A 27 14.92 6.89 -7.38
CA ASP A 27 13.66 6.17 -7.28
C ASP A 27 13.79 4.78 -7.91
N THR A 28 13.15 3.79 -7.30
CA THR A 28 13.01 2.45 -7.89
C THR A 28 11.63 2.33 -8.50
N ASN A 29 11.57 2.21 -9.82
CA ASN A 29 10.30 2.19 -10.56
C ASN A 29 10.06 0.84 -11.21
N ILE A 30 8.85 0.30 -11.01
CA ILE A 30 8.32 -0.86 -11.73
C ILE A 30 7.06 -0.42 -12.47
N HIS A 31 7.05 -0.56 -13.78
CA HIS A 31 5.88 -0.25 -14.61
C HIS A 31 5.42 -1.49 -15.36
N VAL A 32 4.24 -1.98 -15.01
CA VAL A 32 3.56 -3.08 -15.69
C VAL A 32 2.53 -2.51 -16.65
N LYS A 33 2.76 -2.66 -17.95
CA LYS A 33 1.91 -2.10 -19.03
C LYS A 33 0.63 -2.91 -19.31
N GLY A 34 0.27 -3.83 -18.44
CA GLY A 34 -0.90 -4.68 -18.60
C GLY A 34 -1.44 -5.10 -17.24
N ASN A 35 -2.06 -6.26 -17.21
CA ASN A 35 -2.58 -6.85 -15.99
C ASN A 35 -1.48 -7.58 -15.22
N VAL A 36 -1.69 -7.73 -13.91
CA VAL A 36 -0.89 -8.61 -13.06
C VAL A 36 -1.67 -9.90 -12.78
N ASP A 37 -0.92 -10.99 -12.55
CA ASP A 37 -1.48 -12.24 -12.02
C ASP A 37 -0.52 -12.72 -10.92
N ILE A 38 -0.90 -12.45 -9.68
CA ILE A 38 -0.09 -12.70 -8.49
C ILE A 38 -0.85 -13.65 -7.58
N ASP A 39 -0.20 -14.75 -7.22
CA ASP A 39 -0.62 -15.68 -6.19
C ASP A 39 0.58 -15.91 -5.26
N ALA A 40 0.55 -15.35 -4.06
CA ALA A 40 1.71 -15.25 -3.21
C ALA A 40 1.42 -15.51 -1.73
N ILE A 41 2.43 -15.93 -1.00
CA ILE A 41 2.43 -15.99 0.46
C ILE A 41 3.09 -14.69 0.97
N GLY A 42 2.41 -13.95 1.83
CA GLY A 42 2.92 -12.69 2.37
C GLY A 42 2.34 -11.47 1.66
N SER A 43 3.15 -10.70 0.95
CA SER A 43 2.69 -9.49 0.26
C SER A 43 2.65 -9.66 -1.26
N GLY A 44 1.63 -9.09 -1.90
CA GLY A 44 1.53 -9.03 -3.36
C GLY A 44 2.44 -7.95 -3.94
N LEU A 45 2.01 -6.71 -3.90
CA LEU A 45 2.80 -5.55 -4.31
C LEU A 45 3.30 -4.80 -3.08
N GLN A 46 4.58 -4.52 -3.05
CA GLN A 46 5.20 -3.80 -1.94
C GLN A 46 6.15 -2.71 -2.43
N VAL A 47 6.02 -1.53 -1.87
CA VAL A 47 7.00 -0.45 -2.04
C VAL A 47 7.59 -0.04 -0.71
N ASN A 48 8.83 0.41 -0.76
CA ASN A 48 9.55 0.92 0.39
C ASN A 48 10.56 1.99 -0.09
N GLN A 49 10.76 3.03 0.70
CA GLN A 49 11.85 4.00 0.50
C GLN A 49 12.01 4.45 -0.98
N ARG A 50 11.10 5.30 -1.46
CA ARG A 50 11.09 5.82 -2.83
C ARG A 50 10.86 4.74 -3.90
N GLY A 51 10.16 3.67 -3.52
CA GLY A 51 9.68 2.69 -4.46
C GLY A 51 8.38 3.13 -5.13
N HIS A 52 8.24 2.83 -6.41
CA HIS A 52 7.03 3.14 -7.17
C HIS A 52 6.63 1.94 -8.01
N ILE A 53 5.39 1.51 -7.88
CA ILE A 53 4.81 0.45 -8.71
C ILE A 53 3.58 1.04 -9.41
N LEU A 54 3.60 1.00 -10.74
CA LEU A 54 2.48 1.37 -11.59
C LEU A 54 2.04 0.14 -12.38
N VAL A 55 0.76 -0.23 -12.25
CA VAL A 55 0.11 -1.25 -13.07
C VAL A 55 -0.99 -0.57 -13.88
N ASP A 56 -0.80 -0.48 -15.20
CA ASP A 56 -1.76 0.20 -16.10
C ASP A 56 -3.11 -0.51 -16.15
N GLY A 57 -3.09 -1.85 -16.11
CA GLY A 57 -4.28 -2.68 -16.07
C GLY A 57 -4.67 -3.08 -14.65
N GLY A 58 -5.50 -4.11 -14.56
CA GLY A 58 -5.94 -4.73 -13.32
C GLY A 58 -5.35 -6.13 -13.13
N GLY A 59 -6.21 -7.14 -13.07
CA GLY A 59 -5.86 -8.56 -12.95
C GLY A 59 -6.10 -9.10 -11.55
N LYS A 60 -5.19 -9.94 -11.05
CA LYS A 60 -5.36 -10.62 -9.76
C LYS A 60 -4.16 -10.39 -8.86
N ILE A 61 -4.43 -10.09 -7.59
CA ILE A 61 -3.42 -9.99 -6.53
C ILE A 61 -3.96 -10.81 -5.35
N ILE A 62 -3.67 -12.10 -5.34
CA ILE A 62 -4.14 -13.02 -4.30
C ILE A 62 -2.99 -13.30 -3.35
N THR A 63 -3.23 -13.04 -2.06
CA THR A 63 -2.23 -13.33 -1.04
C THR A 63 -2.80 -14.26 0.01
N HIS A 64 -1.95 -15.16 0.48
CA HIS A 64 -2.29 -16.17 1.45
C HIS A 64 -1.73 -15.82 2.82
N PRO A 65 -2.51 -16.01 3.88
CA PRO A 65 -2.09 -15.72 5.25
C PRO A 65 -0.83 -16.49 5.65
N VAL A 66 -0.01 -15.84 6.47
CA VAL A 66 1.11 -16.44 7.16
C VAL A 66 0.83 -16.39 8.67
N GLU A 67 1.07 -17.48 9.38
CA GLU A 67 0.75 -17.57 10.81
C GLU A 67 1.43 -16.51 11.69
N THR A 68 2.49 -15.91 11.21
CA THR A 68 3.35 -15.00 12.00
C THR A 68 3.40 -13.57 11.51
N SER A 69 2.65 -13.22 10.46
CA SER A 69 2.71 -11.87 9.89
C SER A 69 1.39 -11.46 9.24
N ASP A 70 1.19 -10.15 9.16
CA ASP A 70 0.10 -9.58 8.40
C ASP A 70 0.25 -9.89 6.91
N THR A 71 -0.88 -10.02 6.22
CA THR A 71 -0.93 -10.38 4.81
C THR A 71 -1.53 -9.21 4.04
N TYR A 72 -0.76 -8.71 3.08
CA TYR A 72 -1.16 -7.56 2.28
C TYR A 72 -1.22 -7.91 0.79
N SER A 73 -2.33 -7.59 0.13
CA SER A 73 -2.34 -7.55 -1.33
C SER A 73 -1.47 -6.41 -1.84
N VAL A 74 -1.55 -5.25 -1.18
CA VAL A 74 -0.72 -4.07 -1.48
C VAL A 74 -0.27 -3.43 -0.17
N VAL A 75 1.02 -3.14 -0.08
CA VAL A 75 1.58 -2.42 1.07
C VAL A 75 2.61 -1.39 0.62
N ALA A 76 2.54 -0.20 1.20
CA ALA A 76 3.44 0.90 0.90
C ALA A 76 4.04 1.50 2.18
N GLU A 77 5.35 1.71 2.12
CA GLU A 77 6.17 2.35 3.15
C GLU A 77 7.08 3.37 2.46
N GLU A 78 6.68 4.62 2.33
CA GLU A 78 7.38 5.65 1.57
C GLU A 78 7.48 5.34 0.06
N GLY A 79 6.46 5.70 -0.67
CA GLY A 79 6.36 5.51 -2.12
C GLY A 79 4.94 5.25 -2.58
N ASP A 80 4.77 4.89 -3.83
CA ASP A 80 3.46 4.83 -4.46
C ASP A 80 3.18 3.46 -5.09
N VAL A 81 1.93 2.99 -4.94
CA VAL A 81 1.41 1.84 -5.68
C VAL A 81 0.09 2.22 -6.33
N TYR A 82 0.05 2.23 -7.65
CA TYR A 82 -1.15 2.53 -8.42
C TYR A 82 -1.51 1.34 -9.31
N VAL A 83 -2.74 0.84 -9.20
CA VAL A 83 -3.25 -0.28 -9.98
C VAL A 83 -4.58 0.10 -10.60
N ASN A 84 -4.66 0.08 -11.94
CA ASN A 84 -5.85 0.45 -12.69
C ASN A 84 -6.37 1.87 -12.33
N ALA A 85 -5.47 2.77 -11.94
CA ALA A 85 -5.82 4.10 -11.40
C ALA A 85 -5.08 5.26 -12.10
N GLY A 86 -4.41 4.97 -13.22
CA GLY A 86 -3.59 5.94 -13.93
C GLY A 86 -2.24 6.22 -13.26
N ALA A 87 -1.37 6.93 -13.95
CA ALA A 87 -0.01 7.21 -13.50
C ALA A 87 0.07 8.13 -12.28
N ASP A 88 -0.98 8.84 -11.98
CA ASP A 88 -1.08 9.76 -10.83
C ASP A 88 -2.04 9.25 -9.74
N GLY A 89 -2.58 8.03 -9.90
CA GLY A 89 -3.52 7.44 -8.97
C GLY A 89 -4.92 8.07 -8.98
N LYS A 90 -5.26 8.93 -9.95
CA LYS A 90 -6.49 9.72 -9.97
C LYS A 90 -7.43 9.43 -11.14
N HIS A 91 -7.02 8.51 -12.00
CA HIS A 91 -7.77 8.16 -13.21
C HIS A 91 -8.14 6.68 -13.21
N PRO A 92 -9.25 6.30 -12.51
CA PRO A 92 -9.71 4.91 -12.48
C PRO A 92 -9.88 4.34 -13.88
N GLY A 93 -9.20 3.23 -14.14
CA GLY A 93 -9.32 2.50 -15.40
C GLY A 93 -10.57 1.60 -15.41
N THR A 94 -10.69 0.76 -16.44
CA THR A 94 -11.85 -0.10 -16.69
C THR A 94 -11.52 -1.58 -16.68
N HIS A 95 -10.36 -1.96 -16.16
CA HIS A 95 -9.95 -3.35 -16.08
C HIS A 95 -10.52 -4.04 -14.84
N ASP A 96 -10.79 -5.34 -14.94
CA ASP A 96 -11.12 -6.15 -13.78
C ASP A 96 -9.92 -6.19 -12.84
N LEU A 97 -10.16 -5.98 -11.56
CA LEU A 97 -9.16 -6.10 -10.49
C LEU A 97 -9.74 -6.93 -9.35
N VAL A 98 -9.07 -8.01 -9.01
CA VAL A 98 -9.41 -8.83 -7.84
C VAL A 98 -8.22 -8.82 -6.89
N ALA A 99 -8.43 -8.34 -5.67
CA ALA A 99 -7.41 -8.33 -4.64
C ALA A 99 -7.90 -9.08 -3.39
N VAL A 100 -7.08 -9.98 -2.87
CA VAL A 100 -7.28 -10.69 -1.61
C VAL A 100 -6.05 -10.49 -0.74
N GLY A 101 -6.25 -9.91 0.41
CA GLY A 101 -5.22 -9.42 1.34
C GLY A 101 -5.50 -7.98 1.74
N ASN A 102 -4.95 -7.57 2.87
CA ASN A 102 -5.13 -6.20 3.33
C ASN A 102 -4.43 -5.20 2.40
N VAL A 103 -4.81 -3.94 2.50
CA VAL A 103 -4.13 -2.81 1.88
C VAL A 103 -3.55 -1.96 3.00
N GLY A 104 -2.25 -1.75 3.00
CA GLY A 104 -1.58 -1.08 4.12
C GLY A 104 -0.69 0.09 3.70
N LEU A 105 -0.93 1.26 4.32
CA LEU A 105 0.07 2.31 4.40
C LEU A 105 0.73 2.21 5.76
N ILE A 106 2.00 1.82 5.75
CA ILE A 106 2.75 1.55 6.97
C ILE A 106 3.71 2.71 7.23
N ASN A 107 3.55 3.31 8.39
CA ASN A 107 4.48 4.34 8.85
C ASN A 107 5.55 3.66 9.71
N LYS A 108 6.67 3.31 9.10
CA LYS A 108 7.84 2.92 9.89
C LYS A 108 8.63 4.16 10.25
N ASP A 109 8.67 4.43 11.55
CA ASP A 109 9.63 5.38 12.11
C ASP A 109 11.04 4.77 11.97
N TYR A 110 11.69 4.99 10.85
CA TYR A 110 13.07 4.54 10.60
C TYR A 110 14.10 5.27 11.48
N GLY A 111 13.68 5.58 12.72
CA GLY A 111 14.56 6.16 13.74
C GLY A 111 14.88 7.59 13.43
N ARG A 112 13.85 8.42 13.47
CA ARG A 112 13.90 9.89 13.67
C ARG A 112 15.21 10.56 13.26
N ASP A 113 15.68 10.29 12.05
CA ASP A 113 16.66 11.17 11.45
C ASP A 113 15.91 12.46 11.06
N PRO A 114 16.12 13.58 11.72
CA PRO A 114 15.42 14.81 11.40
C PRO A 114 15.75 15.34 9.98
N ASN A 115 16.71 14.72 9.31
CA ASN A 115 17.10 15.04 7.94
C ASN A 115 16.59 14.00 6.92
N HIS A 116 15.84 13.00 7.37
CA HIS A 116 15.21 12.05 6.45
C HIS A 116 14.01 12.72 5.79
N ASN A 117 14.13 13.05 4.52
CA ASN A 117 13.00 13.46 3.72
C ASN A 117 12.12 12.24 3.47
N VAL A 118 11.11 12.08 4.30
CA VAL A 118 10.10 11.05 4.14
C VAL A 118 9.25 11.40 2.92
N GLU A 119 9.25 10.53 1.92
CA GLU A 119 8.39 10.69 0.76
C GLU A 119 6.92 10.42 1.12
N PRO A 120 5.95 11.08 0.46
CA PRO A 120 4.56 10.73 0.59
C PRO A 120 4.34 9.24 0.26
N THR A 121 3.44 8.61 0.99
CA THR A 121 3.06 7.22 0.75
C THR A 121 1.65 7.17 0.22
N ASN A 122 1.47 6.72 -1.01
CA ASN A 122 0.17 6.70 -1.65
C ASN A 122 -0.14 5.33 -2.26
N ILE A 123 -1.38 4.92 -2.09
CA ILE A 123 -1.93 3.75 -2.78
C ILE A 123 -3.19 4.20 -3.51
N ALA A 124 -3.33 3.81 -4.76
CA ALA A 124 -4.58 3.97 -5.51
C ALA A 124 -4.94 2.66 -6.22
N LEU A 125 -6.09 2.09 -5.86
CA LEU A 125 -6.58 0.85 -6.42
C LEU A 125 -7.99 1.08 -6.99
N ALA A 126 -8.20 0.75 -8.26
CA ALA A 126 -9.48 0.95 -8.89
C ALA A 126 -10.19 -0.37 -9.23
N PHE A 127 -11.27 -0.61 -8.51
CA PHE A 127 -12.21 -1.73 -8.67
C PHE A 127 -13.45 -1.16 -9.38
N THR A 128 -13.49 -1.25 -10.69
CA THR A 128 -14.41 -0.47 -11.53
C THR A 128 -15.32 -1.31 -12.42
N THR A 129 -15.38 -2.61 -12.19
CA THR A 129 -16.22 -3.53 -12.96
C THR A 129 -17.01 -4.45 -12.04
N PRO A 130 -18.10 -5.08 -12.52
CA PRO A 130 -18.82 -6.06 -11.72
C PRO A 130 -18.00 -7.30 -11.32
N ASN A 131 -16.90 -7.55 -12.02
CA ASN A 131 -15.98 -8.66 -11.72
C ASN A 131 -14.85 -8.26 -10.77
N SER A 132 -14.80 -6.99 -10.39
CA SER A 132 -13.77 -6.47 -9.49
C SER A 132 -14.17 -6.65 -8.03
N SER A 133 -13.21 -7.02 -7.20
CA SER A 133 -13.45 -7.15 -5.76
C SER A 133 -12.19 -6.92 -4.94
N LEU A 134 -12.38 -6.36 -3.75
CA LEU A 134 -11.39 -6.31 -2.68
C LEU A 134 -11.88 -7.18 -1.51
N THR A 135 -11.06 -8.12 -1.06
CA THR A 135 -11.25 -8.83 0.21
C THR A 135 -10.05 -8.53 1.10
N GLY A 136 -10.29 -7.78 2.15
CA GLY A 136 -9.25 -7.32 3.08
C GLY A 136 -9.60 -5.97 3.67
N ALA A 137 -8.96 -5.62 4.77
CA ALA A 137 -9.08 -4.32 5.40
C ALA A 137 -8.09 -3.31 4.82
N VAL A 138 -8.41 -2.02 4.94
CA VAL A 138 -7.49 -0.94 4.58
C VAL A 138 -6.94 -0.32 5.87
N LEU A 139 -5.63 -0.33 6.02
CA LEU A 139 -4.91 0.26 7.14
C LEU A 139 -4.13 1.49 6.68
N ASN A 140 -4.26 2.59 7.41
CA ASN A 140 -3.43 3.77 7.20
C ASN A 140 -2.83 4.24 8.52
N GLU A 141 -1.59 3.87 8.78
CA GLU A 141 -0.87 4.27 10.00
C GLU A 141 -0.51 5.76 10.02
N TYR A 142 -0.52 6.43 8.86
CA TYR A 142 -0.28 7.89 8.80
C TYR A 142 -1.48 8.72 9.24
N ALA A 143 -2.70 8.19 9.16
CA ALA A 143 -3.91 8.94 9.50
C ALA A 143 -3.99 9.32 10.97
N GLU A 144 -3.40 8.51 11.85
CA GLU A 144 -3.39 8.73 13.29
C GLU A 144 -2.29 9.68 13.78
N SER A 145 -1.31 9.94 12.94
CA SER A 145 -0.24 10.84 13.30
C SER A 145 -0.66 12.28 12.99
N ASN A 146 -0.83 13.11 14.03
CA ASN A 146 -0.92 14.57 13.86
C ASN A 146 0.31 15.18 13.15
N LYS A 147 1.17 14.32 12.64
CA LYS A 147 2.43 14.58 11.96
C LYS A 147 2.49 13.88 10.61
N ASN A 148 1.35 13.74 9.90
CA ASN A 148 1.41 13.34 8.49
C ASN A 148 1.71 14.59 7.63
N PRO A 149 2.97 15.03 7.52
CA PRO A 149 3.32 16.26 6.81
C PRO A 149 3.23 16.09 5.30
N HIS A 150 2.96 14.89 4.81
CA HIS A 150 3.19 14.52 3.42
C HIS A 150 1.93 14.13 2.65
N ASN A 151 0.74 14.31 3.24
CA ASN A 151 -0.54 13.93 2.60
C ASN A 151 -0.58 12.46 2.10
N SER A 152 0.00 11.55 2.88
CA SER A 152 -0.07 10.12 2.57
C SER A 152 -1.49 9.60 2.66
N GLY A 153 -1.91 8.74 1.73
CA GLY A 153 -3.27 8.23 1.71
C GLY A 153 -3.49 7.03 0.80
N ALA A 154 -4.63 6.38 0.99
CA ALA A 154 -5.11 5.32 0.09
C ALA A 154 -6.44 5.72 -0.54
N ASP A 155 -6.49 5.72 -1.85
CA ASP A 155 -7.69 5.91 -2.64
C ASP A 155 -8.17 4.56 -3.16
N ILE A 156 -9.34 4.12 -2.69
CA ILE A 156 -10.00 2.91 -3.14
C ILE A 156 -11.22 3.30 -3.95
N TYR A 157 -11.14 3.15 -5.26
CA TYR A 157 -12.24 3.43 -6.18
C TYR A 157 -13.11 2.19 -6.31
N LEU A 158 -14.37 2.28 -5.88
CA LEU A 158 -15.37 1.22 -6.02
C LEU A 158 -16.50 1.72 -6.91
N GLN A 159 -16.64 1.15 -8.09
CA GLN A 159 -17.58 1.61 -9.10
C GLN A 159 -18.25 0.43 -9.82
N ASN A 160 -19.37 0.68 -10.47
CA ASN A 160 -20.01 -0.21 -11.43
C ASN A 160 -20.28 -1.63 -10.92
N GLY A 161 -20.65 -1.77 -9.65
CA GLY A 161 -20.99 -3.07 -9.06
C GLY A 161 -19.80 -3.86 -8.51
N ALA A 162 -18.61 -3.27 -8.45
CA ALA A 162 -17.48 -3.84 -7.71
C ALA A 162 -17.83 -4.04 -6.23
N THR A 163 -17.24 -5.02 -5.59
CA THR A 163 -17.52 -5.37 -4.20
C THR A 163 -16.32 -5.20 -3.30
N TRP A 164 -16.57 -4.87 -2.04
CA TRP A 164 -15.56 -4.86 -1.01
C TRP A 164 -16.04 -5.64 0.22
N ASN A 165 -15.32 -6.72 0.54
CA ASN A 165 -15.46 -7.44 1.80
C ASN A 165 -14.38 -6.93 2.76
N ASN A 166 -14.78 -6.02 3.66
CA ASN A 166 -13.87 -5.41 4.62
C ASN A 166 -13.68 -6.34 5.82
N GLU A 167 -12.68 -7.19 5.73
CA GLU A 167 -12.25 -8.08 6.80
C GLU A 167 -10.73 -8.11 6.91
N TRP A 168 -10.23 -8.21 8.15
CA TRP A 168 -8.78 -8.36 8.34
C TRP A 168 -8.32 -9.75 7.93
N ILE A 169 -7.29 -9.82 7.08
CA ILE A 169 -6.68 -11.06 6.61
C ILE A 169 -5.32 -11.26 7.30
N GLY A 170 -5.14 -12.38 8.00
CA GLY A 170 -3.90 -12.72 8.69
C GLY A 170 -4.07 -12.85 10.20
N MET A 171 -2.98 -12.71 10.94
CA MET A 171 -2.99 -12.82 12.40
C MET A 171 -3.90 -11.78 13.04
N GLU A 172 -4.72 -12.22 14.02
CA GLU A 172 -5.37 -11.26 14.91
C GLU A 172 -4.29 -10.45 15.61
N ARG A 173 -4.22 -9.18 15.30
CA ARG A 173 -3.36 -8.29 16.06
C ARG A 173 -3.88 -8.27 17.49
N PRO A 174 -3.07 -8.63 18.50
CA PRO A 174 -3.45 -8.43 19.87
C PRO A 174 -3.69 -6.93 20.05
N THR A 175 -4.95 -6.54 20.18
CA THR A 175 -5.34 -5.15 20.46
C THR A 175 -4.78 -4.77 21.81
N PRO A 176 -3.83 -3.86 21.91
CA PRO A 176 -3.59 -3.19 23.16
C PRO A 176 -4.85 -2.41 23.48
N LYS A 177 -5.59 -2.82 24.50
CA LYS A 177 -6.92 -2.30 24.86
C LYS A 177 -7.00 -0.79 25.14
N LYS A 178 -5.96 0.00 24.86
CA LYS A 178 -5.87 1.43 25.18
C LYS A 178 -5.22 2.33 24.12
N GLU A 179 -4.66 1.83 23.05
CA GLU A 179 -3.86 2.66 22.14
C GLU A 179 -4.31 2.62 20.68
N ARG A 180 -5.38 1.91 20.38
CA ARG A 180 -5.96 1.94 19.04
C ARG A 180 -7.36 2.53 19.10
N PRO A 181 -7.69 3.45 18.18
CA PRO A 181 -9.08 3.86 18.01
C PRO A 181 -9.93 2.61 17.81
N SER A 182 -11.10 2.60 18.46
CA SER A 182 -12.14 1.61 18.21
C SER A 182 -12.50 1.69 16.74
N GLY A 183 -12.05 0.75 15.95
CA GLY A 183 -12.30 0.79 14.50
C GLY A 183 -11.21 0.15 13.68
N ASP A 184 -10.45 -0.77 14.23
CA ASP A 184 -9.39 -1.47 13.49
C ASP A 184 -9.90 -2.20 12.23
N ASN A 185 -11.21 -2.34 12.10
CA ASN A 185 -11.91 -2.84 10.91
C ASN A 185 -12.81 -1.78 10.26
N GLU A 186 -12.82 -0.56 10.78
CA GLU A 186 -13.44 0.52 10.03
C GLU A 186 -12.48 0.89 8.92
N ALA A 187 -12.86 0.53 7.72
CA ALA A 187 -12.24 1.10 6.56
C ALA A 187 -12.25 2.61 6.74
N TYR A 188 -11.09 3.18 6.87
CA TYR A 188 -10.97 4.59 6.70
C TYR A 188 -11.34 4.87 5.24
N LEU A 189 -12.62 5.16 5.02
CA LEU A 189 -13.10 5.63 3.73
C LEU A 189 -12.49 7.00 3.54
N TYR A 190 -11.47 7.04 2.74
CA TYR A 190 -10.76 8.26 2.47
C TYR A 190 -11.54 9.12 1.51
N LYS A 191 -11.26 10.40 1.63
CA LYS A 191 -11.69 11.43 0.70
C LYS A 191 -11.36 10.98 -0.73
N GLY A 192 -12.36 10.47 -1.43
CA GLY A 192 -12.20 9.89 -2.77
C GLY A 192 -12.79 8.51 -2.95
N SER A 193 -13.02 7.73 -1.89
CA SER A 193 -13.83 6.51 -2.01
C SER A 193 -15.27 6.90 -2.32
N LYS A 194 -15.72 6.53 -3.49
CA LYS A 194 -17.10 6.75 -3.97
C LYS A 194 -17.80 5.42 -4.14
#